data_159da8c2851e8488b0c468f02cefff45
#
_entry.id   159da8c2851e8488b0c468f02cefff45
#
_cell.length_a   1.000
_cell.length_b   1.000
_cell.length_c   1.000
_cell.angle_alpha   90.00
_cell.angle_beta   90.00
_cell.angle_gamma   90.00
#
_symmetry.space_group_name_H-M   'P 1'
#
loop_
_entity.id
_entity.type
_entity.pdbx_description
1 polymer ?
#
loop_
_entity_poly.entity_id
_entity_poly.type
_entity_poly.pdbx_seq_one_letter_code
_entity_poly.pdbx_strand_id
1 'polypeptide(L)'
;MYLTQGEVQRTTRLLAAKHLVRVEENFNSRSEKYLQRCCNTRYSDYQFEPPQLALVCLLLLRGPQTPGELKSRSGRLHSFADNDEVVEALGALIEREGGPLVVKLPRTPGRKDAEYMHLLSGPVDVEAHASQSEAQVSAKSSARVSTTELEQRVSKLEADVAELRELLSKE
;
A
#
# COMPACT_ATOMS: atom_id res chain seq x y z
N MET A 1 -7.70 -5.62 -7.41
CA MET A 1 -8.49 -6.85 -7.24
C MET A 1 -9.73 -6.47 -6.43
N TYR A 2 -10.93 -6.67 -6.97
CA TYR A 2 -12.17 -6.36 -6.28
C TYR A 2 -12.77 -7.66 -5.78
N LEU A 3 -12.97 -7.81 -4.47
CA LEU A 3 -13.61 -8.96 -3.86
C LEU A 3 -15.14 -8.76 -3.89
N THR A 4 -15.86 -9.81 -4.21
CA THR A 4 -17.33 -9.81 -4.09
C THR A 4 -17.75 -9.93 -2.62
N GLN A 5 -18.95 -9.46 -2.29
CA GLN A 5 -19.49 -9.57 -0.93
C GLN A 5 -19.52 -11.02 -0.42
N GLY A 6 -19.80 -11.98 -1.29
CA GLY A 6 -19.81 -13.41 -0.95
C GLY A 6 -18.42 -13.94 -0.61
N GLU A 7 -17.38 -13.51 -1.31
CA GLU A 7 -16.00 -13.89 -1.01
C GLU A 7 -15.52 -13.32 0.34
N VAL A 8 -15.87 -12.06 0.63
CA VAL A 8 -15.57 -11.44 1.93
C VAL A 8 -16.23 -12.22 3.06
N GLN A 9 -17.51 -12.53 2.96
CA GLN A 9 -18.23 -13.31 3.97
C GLN A 9 -17.64 -14.71 4.16
N ARG A 10 -17.31 -15.41 3.07
CA ARG A 10 -16.70 -16.75 3.11
C ARG A 10 -15.34 -16.68 3.81
N THR A 11 -14.50 -15.71 3.43
CA THR A 11 -13.17 -15.53 4.03
C THR A 11 -13.30 -15.21 5.53
N THR A 12 -14.21 -14.33 5.93
CA THR A 12 -14.43 -13.96 7.33
C THR A 12 -14.88 -15.16 8.17
N ARG A 13 -15.77 -16.02 7.62
CA ARG A 13 -16.18 -17.27 8.30
C ARG A 13 -15.00 -18.24 8.46
N LEU A 14 -14.13 -18.37 7.45
CA LEU A 14 -12.93 -19.19 7.55
C LEU A 14 -11.95 -18.67 8.60
N LEU A 15 -11.77 -17.35 8.68
CA LEU A 15 -10.94 -16.72 9.71
C LEU A 15 -11.54 -16.90 11.12
N ALA A 16 -12.86 -16.81 11.25
CA ALA A 16 -13.56 -17.07 12.51
C ALA A 16 -13.44 -18.53 12.95
N ALA A 17 -13.54 -19.49 12.03
CA ALA A 17 -13.32 -20.91 12.30
C ALA A 17 -11.88 -21.21 12.76
N LYS A 18 -10.90 -20.41 12.29
CA LYS A 18 -9.50 -20.47 12.75
C LYS A 18 -9.22 -19.64 14.01
N HIS A 19 -10.23 -19.06 14.63
CA HIS A 19 -10.13 -18.17 15.80
C HIS A 19 -9.28 -16.90 15.58
N LEU A 20 -9.03 -16.51 14.35
CA LEU A 20 -8.28 -15.29 13.99
C LEU A 20 -9.16 -14.03 13.99
N VAL A 21 -10.47 -14.22 13.90
CA VAL A 21 -11.48 -13.15 13.96
C VAL A 21 -12.61 -13.61 14.89
N ARG A 22 -13.15 -12.69 15.69
CA ARG A 22 -14.37 -12.87 16.47
C ARG A 22 -15.47 -12.01 15.88
N VAL A 23 -16.65 -12.60 15.69
CA VAL A 23 -17.85 -11.86 15.33
C VAL A 23 -18.51 -11.34 16.60
N GLU A 24 -18.76 -10.05 16.67
CA GLU A 24 -19.59 -9.44 17.73
C GLU A 24 -20.99 -9.19 17.17
N GLU A 25 -21.94 -9.93 17.68
CA GLU A 25 -23.36 -9.67 17.46
C GLU A 25 -23.80 -8.55 18.41
N ASN A 26 -24.15 -7.42 17.85
CA ASN A 26 -24.70 -6.32 18.62
C ASN A 26 -26.20 -6.23 18.31
N PHE A 27 -27.04 -6.55 19.29
CA PHE A 27 -28.52 -6.53 19.16
C PHE A 27 -29.08 -5.17 18.71
N ASN A 28 -28.32 -4.09 18.87
CA ASN A 28 -28.70 -2.74 18.47
C ASN A 28 -28.14 -2.32 17.09
N SER A 29 -27.40 -3.19 16.39
CA SER A 29 -26.81 -2.87 15.07
C SER A 29 -27.22 -3.92 14.05
N ARG A 30 -27.64 -3.46 12.86
CA ARG A 30 -27.96 -4.36 11.72
C ARG A 30 -26.72 -4.95 11.04
N SER A 31 -25.52 -4.48 11.42
CA SER A 31 -24.25 -4.93 10.82
C SER A 31 -23.43 -5.68 11.86
N GLU A 32 -22.93 -6.84 11.46
CA GLU A 32 -21.94 -7.61 12.21
C GLU A 32 -20.65 -6.82 12.37
N LYS A 33 -20.05 -6.85 13.55
CA LYS A 33 -18.73 -6.29 13.83
C LYS A 33 -17.72 -7.42 13.94
N TYR A 34 -16.56 -7.19 13.41
CA TYR A 34 -15.46 -8.16 13.41
C TYR A 34 -14.31 -7.62 14.25
N LEU A 35 -13.86 -8.41 15.24
CA LEU A 35 -12.68 -8.13 16.05
C LEU A 35 -11.55 -9.07 15.62
N GLN A 36 -10.40 -8.51 15.34
CA GLN A 36 -9.20 -9.31 15.09
C GLN A 36 -8.74 -10.02 16.38
N ARG A 37 -8.19 -11.22 16.22
CA ARG A 37 -7.60 -12.02 17.31
C ARG A 37 -6.24 -12.63 16.92
N CYS A 38 -5.71 -12.24 15.78
CA CYS A 38 -4.44 -12.76 15.28
C CYS A 38 -3.21 -12.21 16.03
N CYS A 39 -3.35 -11.04 16.66
CA CYS A 39 -2.26 -10.41 17.40
C CYS A 39 -2.77 -9.66 18.63
N ASN A 40 -1.87 -9.33 19.55
CA ASN A 40 -2.12 -8.56 20.77
C ASN A 40 -3.24 -9.12 21.64
N THR A 41 -3.41 -10.43 21.64
CA THR A 41 -4.28 -11.15 22.58
C THR A 41 -3.44 -12.01 23.51
N ARG A 42 -4.00 -12.39 24.67
CA ARG A 42 -3.27 -13.18 25.68
C ARG A 42 -2.65 -14.48 25.14
N TYR A 43 -3.21 -15.04 24.07
CA TYR A 43 -2.82 -16.33 23.52
C TYR A 43 -2.31 -16.23 22.06
N SER A 44 -2.07 -15.00 21.57
CA SER A 44 -1.53 -14.85 20.22
C SER A 44 -0.01 -14.90 20.23
N ASP A 45 0.57 -15.54 19.23
CA ASP A 45 2.01 -15.63 19.01
C ASP A 45 2.62 -14.27 18.61
N TYR A 46 1.76 -13.34 18.19
CA TYR A 46 2.16 -12.01 17.75
C TYR A 46 1.74 -10.97 18.78
N GLN A 47 2.74 -10.40 19.45
CA GLN A 47 2.57 -9.24 20.31
C GLN A 47 3.31 -8.07 19.67
N PHE A 48 2.58 -7.04 19.30
CA PHE A 48 3.11 -5.86 18.63
C PHE A 48 2.94 -4.63 19.50
N GLU A 49 3.95 -3.78 19.55
CA GLU A 49 3.79 -2.43 20.04
C GLU A 49 2.96 -1.58 19.08
N PRO A 50 2.37 -0.45 19.53
CA PRO A 50 1.53 0.39 18.67
C PRO A 50 2.17 0.79 17.33
N PRO A 51 3.46 1.22 17.25
CA PRO A 51 4.11 1.53 15.98
C PRO A 51 4.23 0.29 15.06
N GLN A 52 4.63 -0.85 15.61
CA GLN A 52 4.76 -2.09 14.86
C GLN A 52 3.42 -2.56 14.28
N LEU A 53 2.35 -2.51 15.10
CA LEU A 53 1.01 -2.87 14.67
C LEU A 53 0.52 -1.99 13.52
N ALA A 54 0.78 -0.68 13.59
CA ALA A 54 0.42 0.25 12.53
C ALA A 54 1.12 -0.10 11.20
N LEU A 55 2.41 -0.41 11.25
CA LEU A 55 3.21 -0.79 10.07
C LEU A 55 2.73 -2.11 9.47
N VAL A 56 2.50 -3.14 10.29
CA VAL A 56 1.99 -4.45 9.83
C VAL A 56 0.62 -4.28 9.18
N CYS A 57 -0.29 -3.50 9.77
CA CYS A 57 -1.61 -3.23 9.18
C CYS A 57 -1.50 -2.53 7.82
N LEU A 58 -0.63 -1.53 7.68
CA LEU A 58 -0.44 -0.82 6.42
C LEU A 58 0.16 -1.69 5.33
N LEU A 59 1.17 -2.50 5.67
CA LEU A 59 1.80 -3.42 4.73
C LEU A 59 0.83 -4.52 4.27
N LEU A 60 -0.01 -5.05 5.15
CA LEU A 60 -1.05 -6.03 4.80
C LEU A 60 -2.12 -5.45 3.87
N LEU A 61 -2.52 -4.20 4.08
CA LEU A 61 -3.60 -3.57 3.32
C LEU A 61 -3.14 -3.01 1.98
N ARG A 62 -1.88 -2.61 1.87
CA ARG A 62 -1.39 -1.83 0.72
C ARG A 62 -0.21 -2.47 -0.01
N GLY A 63 0.36 -3.56 0.54
CA GLY A 63 1.56 -4.20 -0.01
C GLY A 63 2.84 -3.41 0.27
N PRO A 64 3.86 -3.52 -0.60
CA PRO A 64 5.14 -2.89 -0.41
C PRO A 64 5.04 -1.36 -0.32
N GLN A 65 5.77 -0.75 0.62
CA GLN A 65 5.80 0.70 0.84
C GLN A 65 7.16 1.16 1.35
N THR A 66 7.49 2.42 1.02
CA THR A 66 8.66 3.11 1.58
C THR A 66 8.37 3.65 2.99
N PRO A 67 9.40 3.95 3.81
CA PRO A 67 9.21 4.55 5.13
C PRO A 67 8.42 5.86 5.10
N GLY A 68 8.66 6.72 4.10
CA GLY A 68 7.92 7.97 3.94
C GLY A 68 6.43 7.76 3.64
N GLU A 69 6.10 6.74 2.83
CA GLU A 69 4.70 6.36 2.57
C GLU A 69 4.02 5.78 3.81
N LEU A 70 4.73 4.95 4.57
CA LEU A 70 4.24 4.38 5.84
C LEU A 70 3.96 5.48 6.85
N LYS A 71 4.89 6.42 7.05
CA LYS A 71 4.69 7.58 7.93
C LYS A 71 3.46 8.39 7.51
N SER A 72 3.35 8.73 6.24
CA SER A 72 2.25 9.60 5.75
C SER A 72 0.86 8.97 5.91
N ARG A 73 0.79 7.63 5.91
CA ARG A 73 -0.46 6.86 5.93
C ARG A 73 -0.84 6.31 7.31
N SER A 74 0.08 6.35 8.27
CA SER A 74 -0.11 5.77 9.62
C SER A 74 -0.94 6.61 10.57
N GLY A 75 -1.14 7.89 10.31
CA GLY A 75 -1.64 8.88 11.26
C GLY A 75 -2.93 8.55 12.02
N ARG A 76 -3.74 7.59 11.53
CA ARG A 76 -4.93 7.09 12.27
C ARG A 76 -4.62 5.96 13.24
N LEU A 77 -3.53 5.24 13.02
CA LEU A 77 -3.13 4.07 13.82
C LEU A 77 -2.02 4.46 14.80
N HIS A 78 -1.01 5.17 14.31
CA HIS A 78 0.12 5.67 15.08
C HIS A 78 0.72 6.89 14.39
N SER A 79 1.11 7.91 15.15
CA SER A 79 1.74 9.13 14.64
C SER A 79 3.25 9.03 14.84
N PHE A 80 3.99 8.79 13.75
CA PHE A 80 5.45 8.78 13.77
C PHE A 80 6.02 10.20 13.70
N ALA A 81 7.01 10.50 14.51
CA ALA A 81 7.69 11.79 14.51
C ALA A 81 8.47 12.03 13.22
N ASP A 82 9.24 11.05 12.79
CA ASP A 82 10.07 11.10 11.59
C ASP A 82 10.13 9.75 10.85
N ASN A 83 10.94 9.67 9.80
CA ASN A 83 11.13 8.43 9.05
C ASN A 83 12.07 7.47 9.79
N ASP A 84 12.91 7.95 10.67
CA ASP A 84 13.89 7.14 11.41
C ASP A 84 13.16 6.27 12.43
N GLU A 85 12.14 6.80 13.11
CA GLU A 85 11.25 6.03 13.99
C GLU A 85 10.53 4.90 13.22
N VAL A 86 10.10 5.17 11.98
CA VAL A 86 9.50 4.11 11.12
C VAL A 86 10.54 3.04 10.80
N VAL A 87 11.77 3.42 10.46
CA VAL A 87 12.85 2.48 10.13
C VAL A 87 13.23 1.64 11.35
N GLU A 88 13.28 2.23 12.54
CA GLU A 88 13.54 1.53 13.80
C GLU A 88 12.45 0.49 14.09
N ALA A 89 11.18 0.87 13.98
CA ALA A 89 10.06 -0.05 14.18
C ALA A 89 10.02 -1.17 13.12
N LEU A 90 10.41 -0.88 11.86
CA LEU A 90 10.58 -1.90 10.81
C LEU A 90 11.77 -2.83 11.13
N GLY A 91 12.88 -2.30 11.66
CA GLY A 91 14.04 -3.06 12.11
C GLY A 91 13.66 -4.09 13.16
N ALA A 92 12.89 -3.68 14.17
CA ALA A 92 12.39 -4.58 15.21
C ALA A 92 11.49 -5.70 14.67
N LEU A 93 10.74 -5.45 13.58
CA LEU A 93 9.94 -6.48 12.89
C LEU A 93 10.78 -7.45 12.04
N ILE A 94 11.94 -7.00 11.56
CA ILE A 94 12.89 -7.83 10.80
C ILE A 94 13.72 -8.71 11.75
N GLU A 95 14.17 -8.17 12.89
CA GLU A 95 15.05 -8.83 13.85
C GLU A 95 14.29 -9.60 14.95
N ARG A 96 12.99 -9.74 14.81
CA ARG A 96 12.11 -10.35 15.80
C ARG A 96 12.52 -11.79 16.14
N GLU A 97 12.49 -12.14 17.43
CA GLU A 97 12.55 -13.53 17.90
C GLU A 97 11.37 -14.34 17.34
N GLY A 98 11.63 -15.48 16.73
CA GLY A 98 10.62 -16.30 16.03
C GLY A 98 10.53 -16.08 14.53
N GLY A 99 11.41 -15.25 13.98
CA GLY A 99 11.57 -15.03 12.56
C GLY A 99 11.04 -13.66 12.07
N PRO A 100 11.57 -13.20 10.95
CA PRO A 100 11.22 -11.90 10.39
C PRO A 100 9.77 -11.87 9.90
N LEU A 101 9.07 -10.79 10.17
CA LEU A 101 7.71 -10.53 9.68
C LEU A 101 7.68 -9.53 8.52
N VAL A 102 8.78 -8.82 8.33
CA VAL A 102 8.96 -7.82 7.28
C VAL A 102 10.31 -8.06 6.61
N VAL A 103 10.37 -7.80 5.33
CA VAL A 103 11.61 -7.83 4.53
C VAL A 103 11.79 -6.48 3.85
N LYS A 104 13.05 -6.03 3.81
CA LYS A 104 13.47 -4.88 3.03
C LYS A 104 13.76 -5.33 1.60
N LEU A 105 13.06 -4.74 0.65
CA LEU A 105 13.23 -5.02 -0.78
C LEU A 105 14.43 -4.25 -1.35
N PRO A 106 15.06 -4.75 -2.42
CA PRO A 106 16.07 -4.01 -3.16
C PRO A 106 15.52 -2.66 -3.64
N ARG A 107 16.40 -1.68 -3.72
CA ARG A 107 16.02 -0.37 -4.27
C ARG A 107 15.71 -0.50 -5.75
N THR A 108 14.54 -0.02 -6.12
CA THR A 108 14.18 0.14 -7.54
C THR A 108 15.01 1.27 -8.14
N PRO A 109 15.60 1.09 -9.35
CA PRO A 109 16.31 2.17 -10.05
C PRO A 109 15.46 3.44 -10.14
N GLY A 110 16.03 4.58 -9.76
CA GLY A 110 15.33 5.87 -9.76
C GLY A 110 14.52 6.19 -8.49
N ARG A 111 14.43 5.29 -7.50
CA ARG A 111 13.85 5.58 -6.19
C ARG A 111 14.93 5.83 -5.14
N LYS A 112 14.71 6.84 -4.28
CA LYS A 112 15.64 7.19 -3.21
C LYS A 112 15.63 6.16 -2.08
N ASP A 113 14.44 5.65 -1.71
CA ASP A 113 14.24 4.78 -0.56
C ASP A 113 13.86 3.36 -1.00
N ALA A 114 14.29 2.37 -0.19
CA ALA A 114 13.89 0.98 -0.33
C ALA A 114 12.44 0.81 0.14
N GLU A 115 11.74 -0.14 -0.46
CA GLU A 115 10.41 -0.56 -0.02
C GLU A 115 10.53 -1.71 1.00
N TYR A 116 9.51 -1.84 1.84
CA TYR A 116 9.38 -2.92 2.81
C TYR A 116 8.10 -3.69 2.52
N MET A 117 8.14 -5.01 2.71
CA MET A 117 6.99 -5.91 2.51
C MET A 117 6.85 -6.88 3.68
N HIS A 118 5.61 -7.24 4.02
CA HIS A 118 5.34 -8.26 5.04
C HIS A 118 5.58 -9.68 4.51
N LEU A 119 5.97 -10.60 5.41
CA LEU A 119 6.19 -12.02 5.13
C LEU A 119 5.03 -12.92 5.59
N LEU A 120 3.95 -12.35 6.08
CA LEU A 120 2.78 -13.09 6.59
C LEU A 120 2.02 -13.88 5.51
N SER A 121 2.23 -13.58 4.25
CA SER A 121 1.68 -14.33 3.10
C SER A 121 2.62 -15.44 2.60
N GLY A 122 3.74 -15.65 3.26
CA GLY A 122 4.81 -16.56 2.84
C GLY A 122 6.08 -15.83 2.41
N PRO A 123 7.12 -16.58 2.03
CA PRO A 123 8.37 -16.01 1.56
C PRO A 123 8.14 -15.18 0.30
N VAL A 124 8.79 -14.03 0.25
CA VAL A 124 8.72 -13.11 -0.90
C VAL A 124 9.90 -13.41 -1.82
N ASP A 125 9.62 -13.65 -3.08
CA ASP A 125 10.65 -13.71 -4.12
C ASP A 125 11.12 -12.27 -4.42
N VAL A 126 12.25 -11.92 -3.81
CA VAL A 126 12.84 -10.58 -3.87
C VAL A 126 13.28 -10.25 -5.30
N GLU A 127 13.74 -11.26 -6.08
CA GLU A 127 14.21 -11.09 -7.45
C GLU A 127 13.02 -10.86 -8.40
N ALA A 128 11.95 -11.62 -8.25
CA ALA A 128 10.71 -11.41 -9.01
C ALA A 128 10.10 -10.03 -8.74
N HIS A 129 10.20 -9.55 -7.49
CA HIS A 129 9.70 -8.21 -7.12
C HIS A 129 10.55 -7.09 -7.74
N ALA A 130 11.88 -7.26 -7.79
CA ALA A 130 12.78 -6.32 -8.44
C ALA A 130 12.45 -6.19 -9.94
N SER A 131 12.29 -7.32 -10.62
CA SER A 131 11.96 -7.37 -12.05
C SER A 131 10.59 -6.73 -12.37
N GLN A 132 9.58 -6.94 -11.54
CA GLN A 132 8.26 -6.33 -11.71
C GLN A 132 8.28 -4.82 -11.47
N SER A 133 9.08 -4.34 -10.53
CA SER A 133 9.20 -2.92 -10.24
C SER A 133 9.93 -2.17 -11.38
N GLU A 134 10.93 -2.78 -12.01
CA GLU A 134 11.60 -2.26 -13.20
C GLU A 134 10.65 -2.17 -14.39
N ALA A 135 9.84 -3.19 -14.62
CA ALA A 135 8.84 -3.19 -15.68
C ALA A 135 7.76 -2.10 -15.48
N GLN A 136 7.34 -1.86 -14.23
CA GLN A 136 6.39 -0.80 -13.90
C GLN A 136 6.97 0.62 -14.03
N VAL A 137 8.26 0.80 -13.74
CA VAL A 137 8.95 2.08 -13.96
C VAL A 137 9.10 2.36 -15.44
N SER A 138 9.46 1.36 -16.25
CA SER A 138 9.53 1.47 -17.72
C SER A 138 8.15 1.78 -18.32
N ALA A 139 7.08 1.12 -17.87
CA ALA A 139 5.72 1.40 -18.34
C ALA A 139 5.22 2.81 -17.94
N LYS A 140 5.58 3.30 -16.75
CA LYS A 140 5.24 4.66 -16.31
C LYS A 140 6.10 5.73 -16.98
N SER A 141 7.33 5.43 -17.37
CA SER A 141 8.18 6.37 -18.14
C SER A 141 7.72 6.48 -19.59
N SER A 142 7.24 5.40 -20.20
CA SER A 142 6.64 5.43 -21.53
C SER A 142 5.24 6.07 -21.57
N ALA A 143 4.52 6.08 -20.45
CA ALA A 143 3.22 6.77 -20.32
C ALA A 143 3.34 8.25 -19.91
N ARG A 144 4.51 8.72 -19.56
CA ARG A 144 4.79 10.15 -19.42
C ARG A 144 4.97 10.71 -20.83
N VAL A 145 3.89 11.23 -21.40
CA VAL A 145 3.98 12.13 -22.56
C VAL A 145 5.06 13.16 -22.23
N SER A 146 6.09 13.23 -23.05
CA SER A 146 7.21 14.14 -22.82
C SER A 146 6.65 15.55 -22.72
N THR A 147 7.17 16.36 -21.79
CA THR A 147 6.76 17.76 -21.66
C THR A 147 6.81 18.47 -22.99
N THR A 148 7.79 18.15 -23.80
CA THR A 148 7.97 18.65 -25.18
C THR A 148 6.81 18.25 -26.10
N GLU A 149 6.29 17.02 -25.97
CA GLU A 149 5.17 16.54 -26.77
C GLU A 149 3.83 17.20 -26.33
N LEU A 150 3.68 17.46 -25.05
CA LEU A 150 2.56 18.26 -24.53
C LEU A 150 2.63 19.70 -24.98
N GLU A 151 3.79 20.33 -24.95
CA GLU A 151 4.02 21.69 -25.44
C GLU A 151 3.70 21.80 -26.94
N GLN A 152 4.13 20.83 -27.75
CA GLN A 152 3.79 20.79 -29.19
C GLN A 152 2.29 20.64 -29.42
N ARG A 153 1.59 19.81 -28.64
CA ARG A 153 0.14 19.66 -28.76
C ARG A 153 -0.60 20.91 -28.33
N VAL A 154 -0.16 21.57 -27.27
CA VAL A 154 -0.74 22.85 -26.81
C VAL A 154 -0.54 23.91 -27.90
N SER A 155 0.66 24.08 -28.42
CA SER A 155 0.96 25.06 -29.48
C SER A 155 0.13 24.82 -30.75
N LYS A 156 -0.09 23.56 -31.14
CA LYS A 156 -0.95 23.21 -32.27
C LYS A 156 -2.42 23.57 -31.99
N LEU A 157 -2.94 23.26 -30.81
CA LEU A 157 -4.32 23.60 -30.44
C LEU A 157 -4.54 25.11 -30.36
N GLU A 158 -3.56 25.88 -29.89
CA GLU A 158 -3.61 27.32 -29.86
C GLU A 158 -3.67 27.91 -31.28
N ALA A 159 -2.90 27.35 -32.25
CA ALA A 159 -2.96 27.74 -33.64
C ALA A 159 -4.33 27.41 -34.27
N ASP A 160 -4.86 26.20 -34.04
CA ASP A 160 -6.16 25.78 -34.56
C ASP A 160 -7.30 26.67 -33.99
N VAL A 161 -7.23 27.06 -32.72
CA VAL A 161 -8.19 27.98 -32.09
C VAL A 161 -8.07 29.40 -32.68
N ALA A 162 -6.85 29.86 -32.96
CA ALA A 162 -6.66 31.18 -33.59
C ALA A 162 -7.26 31.25 -35.00
N GLU A 163 -7.03 30.18 -35.79
CA GLU A 163 -7.60 30.05 -37.15
C GLU A 163 -9.14 30.04 -37.12
N LEU A 164 -9.74 29.24 -36.22
CA LEU A 164 -11.20 29.18 -36.03
C LEU A 164 -11.79 30.53 -35.63
N ARG A 165 -11.11 31.26 -34.75
CA ARG A 165 -11.56 32.64 -34.36
C ARG A 165 -11.48 33.60 -35.54
N GLU A 166 -10.48 33.51 -36.37
CA GLU A 166 -10.36 34.36 -37.55
C GLU A 166 -11.45 34.06 -38.57
N LEU A 167 -11.81 32.77 -38.77
CA LEU A 167 -12.92 32.40 -39.64
C LEU A 167 -14.26 32.91 -39.15
N LEU A 168 -14.54 32.81 -37.85
CA LEU A 168 -15.77 33.30 -37.21
C LEU A 168 -15.87 34.85 -37.20
N SER A 169 -14.77 35.57 -37.27
CA SER A 169 -14.76 37.02 -37.32
C SER A 169 -14.96 37.59 -38.71
N LYS A 170 -14.96 36.73 -39.76
CA LYS A 170 -15.18 37.12 -41.18
C LYS A 170 -16.62 36.90 -41.64
N GLU A 171 -17.50 36.35 -40.82
CA GLU A 171 -18.96 36.29 -41.00
C GLU A 171 -19.65 37.47 -40.32
#